data_ef0709ed42973d7ff9ed789ff0f08a62
#
_entry.id   ef0709ed42973d7ff9ed789ff0f08a62
#
_cell.length_a   1.000
_cell.length_b   1.000
_cell.length_c   1.000
_cell.angle_alpha   90.00
_cell.angle_beta   90.00
_cell.angle_gamma   90.00
#
_symmetry.space_group_name_H-M   'P 1'
#
loop_
_entity.id
_entity.type
_entity.pdbx_description
1 polymer ?
#
loop_
_entity_poly.entity_id
_entity_poly.type
_entity_poly.pdbx_seq_one_letter_code
_entity_poly.pdbx_strand_id
1 'polypeptide(L)'
;MPLFMDRHYIEGATPEEVAKAHHEDMKIQSRHHCKALTYWHDEEKGVAFCLIEAPSAAAVRGMHKEAHGLIPNQIIEVDGSAVAQFLGRVIDPEKEDGKPMTESPFRAIMFIDMVSSTDITKALGDAKALDLVHRYRDVVRKALVDYGGREVDRAGDGFLTSFRSAYTASVCAVEIQRQLSKYNESREDGILLQARIGIGAGEPVQDGDALFGSTVNLVARICSYGDSGQIITAKVVKDLCIGKGVSFTSLGPKLLKGFDEPVDLELIEW
;
A
#
# COMPACT_ATOMS: atom_id res chain seq x y z
N MET A 1 0.03 15.28 17.51
CA MET A 1 -0.42 14.71 18.81
C MET A 1 0.10 13.28 18.90
N PRO A 2 0.25 12.70 20.11
CA PRO A 2 0.52 11.28 20.24
C PRO A 2 -0.56 10.44 19.56
N LEU A 3 -0.15 9.28 19.05
CA LEU A 3 -1.01 8.32 18.38
C LEU A 3 -1.26 7.14 19.33
N PHE A 4 -2.51 6.81 19.54
CA PHE A 4 -2.91 5.69 20.40
C PHE A 4 -3.63 4.63 19.60
N MET A 5 -3.30 3.38 19.91
CA MET A 5 -4.10 2.23 19.50
C MET A 5 -4.80 1.67 20.73
N ASP A 6 -6.09 1.47 20.62
CA ASP A 6 -6.86 0.80 21.63
C ASP A 6 -7.42 -0.53 21.15
N ARG A 7 -7.84 -1.36 22.11
CA ARG A 7 -8.40 -2.68 21.84
C ARG A 7 -9.68 -2.88 22.64
N HIS A 8 -10.70 -3.37 21.95
CA HIS A 8 -11.97 -3.77 22.52
C HIS A 8 -12.20 -5.26 22.32
N TYR A 9 -12.69 -5.94 23.35
CA TYR A 9 -13.29 -7.27 23.24
C TYR A 9 -14.80 -7.09 23.08
N ILE A 10 -15.34 -7.49 21.94
CA ILE A 10 -16.71 -7.23 21.50
C ILE A 10 -17.30 -8.50 20.86
N GLU A 11 -17.24 -9.61 21.60
CA GLU A 11 -17.73 -10.90 21.14
C GLU A 11 -19.15 -10.80 20.56
N GLY A 12 -19.34 -11.32 19.35
CA GLY A 12 -20.62 -11.31 18.63
C GLY A 12 -21.04 -9.99 18.00
N ALA A 13 -20.20 -8.94 18.07
CA ALA A 13 -20.48 -7.68 17.37
C ALA A 13 -20.32 -7.84 15.88
N THR A 14 -21.27 -7.30 15.12
CA THR A 14 -21.22 -7.27 13.65
C THR A 14 -20.34 -6.14 13.12
N PRO A 15 -19.82 -6.24 11.88
CA PRO A 15 -19.08 -5.16 11.23
C PRO A 15 -19.84 -3.83 11.20
N GLU A 16 -21.18 -3.87 11.03
CA GLU A 16 -22.05 -2.69 11.03
C GLU A 16 -22.11 -2.01 12.39
N GLU A 17 -22.16 -2.78 13.47
CA GLU A 17 -22.19 -2.25 14.84
C GLU A 17 -20.88 -1.57 15.19
N VAL A 18 -19.74 -2.15 14.78
CA VAL A 18 -18.41 -1.56 14.98
C VAL A 18 -18.25 -0.29 14.15
N ALA A 19 -18.67 -0.28 12.89
CA ALA A 19 -18.66 0.90 12.04
C ALA A 19 -19.51 2.03 12.61
N LYS A 20 -20.69 1.70 13.19
CA LYS A 20 -21.56 2.65 13.86
C LYS A 20 -20.90 3.25 15.10
N ALA A 21 -20.25 2.43 15.93
CA ALA A 21 -19.52 2.90 17.11
C ALA A 21 -18.42 3.89 16.73
N HIS A 22 -17.60 3.55 15.74
CA HIS A 22 -16.56 4.45 15.20
C HIS A 22 -17.16 5.77 14.68
N HIS A 23 -18.32 5.72 14.03
CA HIS A 23 -19.00 6.92 13.57
C HIS A 23 -19.49 7.81 14.73
N GLU A 24 -19.95 7.23 15.84
CA GLU A 24 -20.30 8.02 17.04
C GLU A 24 -19.06 8.68 17.65
N ASP A 25 -17.90 8.00 17.68
CA ASP A 25 -16.62 8.61 18.09
C ASP A 25 -16.29 9.85 17.25
N MET A 26 -16.41 9.73 15.92
CA MET A 26 -16.14 10.84 15.00
C MET A 26 -17.03 12.06 15.24
N LYS A 27 -18.26 11.88 15.72
CA LYS A 27 -19.18 13.01 16.02
C LYS A 27 -18.75 13.83 17.23
N ILE A 28 -18.13 13.19 18.22
CA ILE A 28 -17.80 13.86 19.50
C ILE A 28 -16.29 14.05 19.72
N GLN A 29 -15.44 13.51 18.84
CA GLN A 29 -13.99 13.51 18.97
C GLN A 29 -13.39 14.88 19.30
N SER A 30 -13.94 15.97 18.75
CA SER A 30 -13.49 17.33 19.00
C SER A 30 -13.67 17.77 20.47
N ARG A 31 -14.66 17.24 21.18
CA ARG A 31 -14.92 17.56 22.60
C ARG A 31 -13.82 17.03 23.52
N HIS A 32 -13.16 15.96 23.08
CA HIS A 32 -12.06 15.31 23.81
C HIS A 32 -10.69 15.64 23.22
N HIS A 33 -10.61 16.59 22.28
CA HIS A 33 -9.38 16.90 21.52
C HIS A 33 -8.77 15.66 20.86
N CYS A 34 -9.59 14.71 20.47
CA CYS A 34 -9.22 13.50 19.77
C CYS A 34 -9.50 13.62 18.28
N LYS A 35 -8.86 12.74 17.49
CA LYS A 35 -9.16 12.50 16.09
C LYS A 35 -9.13 11.00 15.83
N ALA A 36 -10.31 10.39 15.68
CA ALA A 36 -10.44 8.99 15.29
C ALA A 36 -10.01 8.84 13.82
N LEU A 37 -9.00 8.02 13.57
CA LEU A 37 -8.37 7.89 12.26
C LEU A 37 -8.91 6.68 11.49
N THR A 38 -8.96 5.51 12.14
CA THR A 38 -9.43 4.26 11.53
C THR A 38 -9.67 3.20 12.59
N TYR A 39 -10.28 2.08 12.18
CA TYR A 39 -10.45 0.89 13.02
C TYR A 39 -10.26 -0.38 12.21
N TRP A 40 -10.04 -1.50 12.92
CA TRP A 40 -10.00 -2.87 12.38
C TRP A 40 -10.91 -3.75 13.24
N HIS A 41 -11.61 -4.66 12.60
CA HIS A 41 -12.51 -5.59 13.28
C HIS A 41 -12.22 -7.02 12.81
N ASP A 42 -11.98 -7.91 13.77
CA ASP A 42 -11.89 -9.35 13.58
C ASP A 42 -13.13 -9.97 14.22
N GLU A 43 -14.12 -10.28 13.39
CA GLU A 43 -15.42 -10.82 13.83
C GLU A 43 -15.26 -12.20 14.45
N GLU A 44 -14.38 -13.05 13.91
CA GLU A 44 -14.16 -14.41 14.43
C GLU A 44 -13.55 -14.39 15.82
N LYS A 45 -12.64 -13.45 16.10
CA LYS A 45 -12.01 -13.30 17.41
C LYS A 45 -12.76 -12.35 18.34
N GLY A 46 -13.80 -11.69 17.85
CA GLY A 46 -14.56 -10.70 18.64
C GLY A 46 -13.70 -9.55 19.13
N VAL A 47 -12.80 -9.02 18.31
CA VAL A 47 -11.85 -7.97 18.69
C VAL A 47 -11.93 -6.80 17.72
N ALA A 48 -11.98 -5.58 18.25
CA ALA A 48 -11.74 -4.38 17.46
C ALA A 48 -10.53 -3.61 17.98
N PHE A 49 -9.84 -2.94 17.06
CA PHE A 49 -8.77 -1.99 17.34
C PHE A 49 -9.14 -0.65 16.74
N CYS A 50 -8.95 0.45 17.47
CA CYS A 50 -9.11 1.79 16.95
C CYS A 50 -7.76 2.52 16.98
N LEU A 51 -7.52 3.37 15.99
CA LEU A 51 -6.35 4.24 15.92
C LEU A 51 -6.80 5.68 16.06
N ILE A 52 -6.23 6.39 17.03
CA ILE A 52 -6.73 7.70 17.46
C ILE A 52 -5.56 8.64 17.78
N GLU A 53 -5.53 9.81 17.17
CA GLU A 53 -4.70 10.92 17.66
C GLU A 53 -5.38 11.55 18.88
N ALA A 54 -4.66 11.64 19.99
CA ALA A 54 -5.22 12.18 21.23
C ALA A 54 -4.13 12.82 22.11
N PRO A 55 -4.50 13.74 23.02
CA PRO A 55 -3.55 14.30 23.98
C PRO A 55 -3.10 13.29 25.05
N SER A 56 -3.91 12.26 25.33
CA SER A 56 -3.61 11.21 26.31
C SER A 56 -4.54 10.00 26.16
N ALA A 57 -4.15 8.85 26.72
CA ALA A 57 -5.00 7.66 26.82
C ALA A 57 -6.31 7.92 27.61
N ALA A 58 -6.29 8.88 28.57
CA ALA A 58 -7.49 9.27 29.31
C ALA A 58 -8.52 9.98 28.41
N ALA A 59 -8.06 10.80 27.46
CA ALA A 59 -8.92 11.46 26.47
C ALA A 59 -9.59 10.43 25.54
N VAL A 60 -8.83 9.42 25.05
CA VAL A 60 -9.38 8.31 24.27
C VAL A 60 -10.48 7.57 25.04
N ARG A 61 -10.21 7.20 26.30
CA ARG A 61 -11.19 6.53 27.17
C ARG A 61 -12.45 7.39 27.41
N GLY A 62 -12.26 8.69 27.61
CA GLY A 62 -13.36 9.65 27.80
C GLY A 62 -14.26 9.74 26.57
N MET A 63 -13.65 9.82 25.39
CA MET A 63 -14.35 9.87 24.11
C MET A 63 -15.24 8.63 23.91
N HIS A 64 -14.68 7.42 23.98
CA HIS A 64 -15.45 6.18 23.82
C HIS A 64 -16.57 6.03 24.86
N LYS A 65 -16.31 6.43 26.11
CA LYS A 65 -17.32 6.40 27.17
C LYS A 65 -18.52 7.29 26.84
N GLU A 66 -18.29 8.49 26.31
CA GLU A 66 -19.34 9.44 25.93
C GLU A 66 -20.04 9.03 24.61
N ALA A 67 -19.28 8.53 23.62
CA ALA A 67 -19.80 8.22 22.29
C ALA A 67 -20.79 7.05 22.30
N HIS A 68 -20.39 5.93 22.89
CA HIS A 68 -21.13 4.67 22.78
C HIS A 68 -21.01 3.77 24.03
N GLY A 69 -20.21 4.17 25.02
CA GLY A 69 -20.08 3.45 26.29
C GLY A 69 -19.13 2.23 26.27
N LEU A 70 -18.61 1.82 25.13
CA LEU A 70 -17.66 0.71 25.00
C LEU A 70 -16.26 1.19 25.41
N ILE A 71 -15.88 0.91 26.65
CA ILE A 71 -14.57 1.32 27.17
C ILE A 71 -13.49 0.35 26.69
N PRO A 72 -12.38 0.83 26.10
CA PRO A 72 -11.28 -0.04 25.66
C PRO A 72 -10.69 -0.86 26.80
N ASN A 73 -10.39 -2.13 26.52
CA ASN A 73 -9.71 -3.02 27.44
C ASN A 73 -8.21 -2.64 27.60
N GLN A 74 -7.62 -2.11 26.53
CA GLN A 74 -6.23 -1.68 26.50
C GLN A 74 -6.09 -0.45 25.62
N ILE A 75 -5.24 0.50 26.01
CA ILE A 75 -4.85 1.66 25.21
C ILE A 75 -3.33 1.77 25.31
N ILE A 76 -2.64 1.82 24.17
CA ILE A 76 -1.18 1.98 24.08
C ILE A 76 -0.83 3.13 23.15
N GLU A 77 0.23 3.86 23.47
CA GLU A 77 0.82 4.81 22.53
C GLU A 77 1.64 4.04 21.49
N VAL A 78 1.51 4.41 20.21
CA VAL A 78 2.12 3.70 19.09
C VAL A 78 2.83 4.66 18.16
N ASP A 79 3.83 4.13 17.43
CA ASP A 79 4.46 4.82 16.32
C ASP A 79 3.63 4.61 15.04
N GLY A 80 3.28 5.71 14.36
CA GLY A 80 2.44 5.66 13.16
C GLY A 80 3.05 4.89 12.00
N SER A 81 4.38 4.89 11.88
CA SER A 81 5.08 4.14 10.83
C SER A 81 5.03 2.63 11.10
N ALA A 82 5.15 2.22 12.38
CA ALA A 82 5.00 0.83 12.78
C ALA A 82 3.57 0.34 12.53
N VAL A 83 2.56 1.16 12.86
CA VAL A 83 1.15 0.83 12.59
C VAL A 83 0.89 0.67 11.10
N ALA A 84 1.38 1.61 10.28
CA ALA A 84 1.23 1.55 8.82
C ALA A 84 1.86 0.29 8.23
N GLN A 85 3.05 -0.09 8.72
CA GLN A 85 3.76 -1.29 8.28
C GLN A 85 3.05 -2.58 8.70
N PHE A 86 2.43 -2.59 9.88
CA PHE A 86 1.82 -3.80 10.46
C PHE A 86 0.36 -3.99 10.03
N LEU A 87 -0.42 -2.92 10.00
CA LEU A 87 -1.87 -2.95 9.74
C LEU A 87 -2.26 -2.38 8.36
N GLY A 88 -1.30 -1.94 7.58
CA GLY A 88 -1.47 -1.51 6.19
C GLY A 88 -2.17 -0.16 5.99
N ARG A 89 -2.66 0.49 7.06
CA ARG A 89 -3.29 1.82 6.99
C ARG A 89 -3.22 2.56 8.32
N VAL A 90 -3.34 3.87 8.28
CA VAL A 90 -3.43 4.77 9.45
C VAL A 90 -4.61 5.72 9.39
N ILE A 91 -5.36 5.74 8.29
CA ILE A 91 -6.53 6.60 8.08
C ILE A 91 -7.63 5.78 7.41
N ASP A 92 -8.87 5.97 7.84
CA ASP A 92 -10.02 5.41 7.15
C ASP A 92 -10.04 5.90 5.70
N PRO A 93 -10.34 5.02 4.75
CA PRO A 93 -10.65 5.47 3.41
C PRO A 93 -11.88 6.39 3.46
N GLU A 94 -11.88 7.44 2.61
CA GLU A 94 -13.03 8.35 2.52
C GLU A 94 -14.33 7.58 2.30
N LYS A 95 -15.33 7.86 3.13
CA LYS A 95 -16.64 7.17 3.12
C LYS A 95 -17.66 7.97 2.34
N GLU A 96 -18.39 7.29 1.48
CA GLU A 96 -19.74 7.71 1.09
C GLU A 96 -20.75 7.14 2.09
N ASP A 97 -21.53 8.02 2.74
CA ASP A 97 -22.79 7.77 3.45
C ASP A 97 -22.85 6.62 4.48
N GLY A 98 -21.96 6.57 5.47
CA GLY A 98 -22.21 5.83 6.72
C GLY A 98 -22.42 4.31 6.61
N LYS A 99 -22.17 3.70 5.46
CA LYS A 99 -22.18 2.25 5.26
C LYS A 99 -20.86 1.64 5.67
N PRO A 100 -20.84 0.43 6.24
CA PRO A 100 -19.59 -0.29 6.48
C PRO A 100 -18.86 -0.43 5.15
N MET A 101 -17.57 -0.08 5.13
CA MET A 101 -16.77 -0.30 3.94
C MET A 101 -16.46 -1.80 3.80
N THR A 102 -17.23 -2.47 2.96
CA THR A 102 -16.73 -3.68 2.31
C THR A 102 -15.58 -3.25 1.42
N GLU A 103 -14.37 -3.76 1.66
CA GLU A 103 -13.26 -3.48 0.74
C GLU A 103 -13.66 -3.94 -0.67
N SER A 104 -13.65 -2.99 -1.63
CA SER A 104 -13.84 -3.36 -3.03
C SER A 104 -12.83 -4.46 -3.39
N PRO A 105 -13.23 -5.53 -4.08
CA PRO A 105 -12.31 -6.57 -4.56
C PRO A 105 -11.29 -6.02 -5.56
N PHE A 106 -11.57 -4.86 -6.14
CA PHE A 106 -10.67 -4.19 -7.09
C PHE A 106 -9.34 -3.80 -6.42
N ARG A 107 -8.24 -4.16 -7.09
CA ARG A 107 -6.88 -3.73 -6.75
C ARG A 107 -6.13 -3.32 -8.00
N ALA A 108 -5.39 -2.22 -7.91
CA ALA A 108 -4.24 -2.02 -8.78
C ALA A 108 -3.04 -2.73 -8.14
N ILE A 109 -2.39 -3.59 -8.89
CA ILE A 109 -1.26 -4.39 -8.45
C ILE A 109 -0.02 -3.84 -9.13
N MET A 110 1.06 -3.70 -8.36
CA MET A 110 2.34 -3.27 -8.88
C MET A 110 3.43 -4.25 -8.45
N PHE A 111 4.19 -4.75 -9.42
CA PHE A 111 5.45 -5.43 -9.21
C PHE A 111 6.60 -4.45 -9.43
N ILE A 112 7.57 -4.46 -8.51
CA ILE A 112 8.78 -3.65 -8.61
C ILE A 112 9.94 -4.62 -8.46
N ASP A 113 10.84 -4.66 -9.43
CA ASP A 113 11.96 -5.58 -9.47
C ASP A 113 13.28 -4.81 -9.63
N MET A 114 14.25 -5.11 -8.77
CA MET A 114 15.58 -4.50 -8.82
C MET A 114 16.37 -5.10 -9.99
N VAL A 115 16.88 -4.25 -10.87
CA VAL A 115 17.66 -4.70 -12.01
C VAL A 115 19.10 -4.98 -11.60
N SER A 116 19.66 -6.09 -12.11
CA SER A 116 21.08 -6.47 -11.97
C SER A 116 21.58 -6.66 -10.52
N SER A 117 20.72 -7.04 -9.58
CA SER A 117 21.11 -7.29 -8.19
C SER A 117 22.28 -8.30 -8.07
N THR A 118 22.27 -9.35 -8.89
CA THR A 118 23.36 -10.36 -8.96
C THR A 118 24.68 -9.76 -9.42
N ASP A 119 24.67 -8.85 -10.41
CA ASP A 119 25.88 -8.23 -10.93
C ASP A 119 26.43 -7.18 -9.95
N ILE A 120 25.55 -6.47 -9.27
CA ILE A 120 25.91 -5.58 -8.17
C ILE A 120 26.60 -6.36 -7.05
N THR A 121 26.07 -7.52 -6.66
CA THR A 121 26.68 -8.38 -5.65
C THR A 121 28.06 -8.88 -6.09
N LYS A 122 28.23 -9.29 -7.34
CA LYS A 122 29.54 -9.69 -7.88
C LYS A 122 30.55 -8.54 -7.89
N ALA A 123 30.10 -7.31 -8.20
CA ALA A 123 30.99 -6.16 -8.31
C ALA A 123 31.43 -5.61 -6.92
N LEU A 124 30.54 -5.60 -5.93
CA LEU A 124 30.76 -4.95 -4.64
C LEU A 124 31.06 -5.92 -3.49
N GLY A 125 30.73 -7.21 -3.65
CA GLY A 125 30.69 -8.18 -2.57
C GLY A 125 29.41 -8.03 -1.70
N ASP A 126 29.11 -9.07 -0.92
CA ASP A 126 27.83 -9.24 -0.22
C ASP A 126 27.47 -8.08 0.71
N ALA A 127 28.40 -7.59 1.51
CA ALA A 127 28.12 -6.54 2.51
C ALA A 127 27.68 -5.22 1.86
N LYS A 128 28.44 -4.72 0.88
CA LYS A 128 28.09 -3.47 0.18
C LYS A 128 26.87 -3.61 -0.71
N ALA A 129 26.68 -4.77 -1.31
CA ALA A 129 25.47 -5.06 -2.10
C ALA A 129 24.23 -5.06 -1.18
N LEU A 130 24.32 -5.61 0.02
CA LEU A 130 23.23 -5.60 1.00
C LEU A 130 22.86 -4.17 1.42
N ASP A 131 23.83 -3.28 1.64
CA ASP A 131 23.57 -1.87 1.94
C ASP A 131 22.79 -1.18 0.80
N LEU A 132 23.12 -1.49 -0.46
CA LEU A 132 22.38 -0.97 -1.60
C LEU A 132 20.96 -1.52 -1.70
N VAL A 133 20.78 -2.81 -1.43
CA VAL A 133 19.45 -3.43 -1.37
C VAL A 133 18.60 -2.78 -0.25
N HIS A 134 19.19 -2.49 0.91
CA HIS A 134 18.49 -1.78 1.98
C HIS A 134 18.08 -0.39 1.52
N ARG A 135 18.97 0.38 0.88
CA ARG A 135 18.65 1.71 0.35
C ARG A 135 17.54 1.66 -0.69
N TYR A 136 17.58 0.70 -1.62
CA TYR A 136 16.53 0.46 -2.59
C TYR A 136 15.18 0.21 -1.90
N ARG A 137 15.17 -0.67 -0.90
CA ARG A 137 13.96 -1.00 -0.13
C ARG A 137 13.40 0.21 0.62
N ASP A 138 14.26 1.06 1.19
CA ASP A 138 13.85 2.29 1.87
C ASP A 138 13.17 3.26 0.91
N VAL A 139 13.71 3.43 -0.31
CA VAL A 139 13.10 4.27 -1.35
C VAL A 139 11.72 3.74 -1.72
N VAL A 140 11.60 2.43 -2.00
CA VAL A 140 10.32 1.81 -2.38
C VAL A 140 9.30 1.96 -1.24
N ARG A 141 9.66 1.58 -0.01
CA ARG A 141 8.72 1.63 1.13
C ARG A 141 8.27 3.04 1.46
N LYS A 142 9.19 4.02 1.39
CA LYS A 142 8.81 5.41 1.60
C LYS A 142 7.76 5.85 0.58
N ALA A 143 7.96 5.56 -0.71
CA ALA A 143 6.99 5.88 -1.73
C ALA A 143 5.65 5.14 -1.51
N LEU A 144 5.66 3.86 -1.11
CA LEU A 144 4.44 3.12 -0.79
C LEU A 144 3.64 3.79 0.33
N VAL A 145 4.30 4.22 1.40
CA VAL A 145 3.64 4.93 2.51
C VAL A 145 3.05 6.27 2.03
N ASP A 146 3.84 7.06 1.28
CA ASP A 146 3.43 8.39 0.81
C ASP A 146 2.22 8.32 -0.15
N TYR A 147 2.06 7.23 -0.91
CA TYR A 147 1.00 7.04 -1.91
C TYR A 147 -0.06 5.99 -1.53
N GLY A 148 -0.07 5.52 -0.29
CA GLY A 148 -1.08 4.57 0.21
C GLY A 148 -1.01 3.19 -0.42
N GLY A 149 0.18 2.77 -0.84
CA GLY A 149 0.46 1.41 -1.31
C GLY A 149 0.69 0.44 -0.15
N ARG A 150 0.24 -0.80 -0.31
CA ARG A 150 0.46 -1.89 0.65
C ARG A 150 1.46 -2.88 0.07
N GLU A 151 2.52 -3.22 0.82
CA GLU A 151 3.39 -4.35 0.53
C GLU A 151 2.61 -5.64 0.83
N VAL A 152 2.40 -6.48 -0.18
CA VAL A 152 1.65 -7.75 -0.09
C VAL A 152 2.61 -8.91 0.12
N ASP A 153 3.69 -8.95 -0.67
CA ASP A 153 4.68 -10.02 -0.61
C ASP A 153 6.03 -9.53 -1.14
N ARG A 154 7.07 -10.31 -0.88
CA ARG A 154 8.42 -10.12 -1.38
C ARG A 154 8.94 -11.37 -2.08
N ALA A 155 9.43 -11.19 -3.28
CA ALA A 155 10.13 -12.23 -4.01
C ALA A 155 11.61 -11.79 -4.21
N GLY A 156 12.48 -12.19 -3.30
CA GLY A 156 13.90 -11.77 -3.32
C GLY A 156 14.06 -10.25 -3.15
N ASP A 157 14.53 -9.57 -4.20
CA ASP A 157 14.71 -8.12 -4.24
C ASP A 157 13.45 -7.37 -4.75
N GLY A 158 12.45 -8.12 -5.23
CA GLY A 158 11.21 -7.58 -5.76
C GLY A 158 10.14 -7.35 -4.70
N PHE A 159 9.20 -6.45 -5.02
CA PHE A 159 8.02 -6.17 -4.22
C PHE A 159 6.76 -6.48 -5.03
N LEU A 160 5.84 -7.20 -4.41
CA LEU A 160 4.44 -7.27 -4.82
C LEU A 160 3.65 -6.29 -3.94
N THR A 161 3.01 -5.33 -4.57
CA THR A 161 2.28 -4.28 -3.85
C THR A 161 0.88 -4.10 -4.40
N SER A 162 -0.02 -3.59 -3.58
CA SER A 162 -1.40 -3.33 -3.97
C SER A 162 -1.85 -1.93 -3.61
N PHE A 163 -2.74 -1.37 -4.43
CA PHE A 163 -3.33 -0.05 -4.26
C PHE A 163 -4.83 -0.12 -4.52
N ARG A 164 -5.60 0.79 -3.92
CA ARG A 164 -7.02 0.95 -4.21
C ARG A 164 -7.30 1.72 -5.50
N SER A 165 -6.29 2.38 -6.05
CA SER A 165 -6.41 3.22 -7.25
C SER A 165 -5.25 2.96 -8.21
N ALA A 166 -5.58 2.77 -9.48
CA ALA A 166 -4.59 2.66 -10.55
C ALA A 166 -3.78 3.96 -10.71
N TYR A 167 -4.40 5.11 -10.48
CA TYR A 167 -3.72 6.40 -10.50
C TYR A 167 -2.65 6.51 -9.41
N THR A 168 -2.99 6.19 -8.15
CA THR A 168 -2.01 6.24 -7.05
C THR A 168 -0.88 5.26 -7.25
N ALA A 169 -1.14 4.06 -7.79
CA ALA A 169 -0.11 3.11 -8.19
C ALA A 169 0.83 3.69 -9.26
N SER A 170 0.26 4.36 -10.28
CA SER A 170 1.04 4.95 -11.37
C SER A 170 1.93 6.10 -10.88
N VAL A 171 1.42 7.02 -10.07
CA VAL A 171 2.23 8.13 -9.54
C VAL A 171 3.27 7.66 -8.52
N CYS A 172 2.97 6.63 -7.74
CA CYS A 172 3.93 5.98 -6.86
C CYS A 172 5.10 5.37 -7.66
N ALA A 173 4.81 4.68 -8.75
CA ALA A 173 5.82 4.11 -9.63
C ALA A 173 6.75 5.18 -10.22
N VAL A 174 6.19 6.31 -10.67
CA VAL A 174 6.95 7.47 -11.15
C VAL A 174 7.85 8.02 -10.04
N GLU A 175 7.32 8.18 -8.83
CA GLU A 175 8.09 8.69 -7.70
C GLU A 175 9.26 7.75 -7.34
N ILE A 176 9.05 6.43 -7.35
CA ILE A 176 10.11 5.44 -7.12
C ILE A 176 11.25 5.65 -8.15
N GLN A 177 10.93 5.73 -9.43
CA GLN A 177 11.94 5.92 -10.49
C GLN A 177 12.69 7.25 -10.32
N ARG A 178 11.99 8.34 -10.00
CA ARG A 178 12.61 9.65 -9.74
C ARG A 178 13.55 9.64 -8.54
N GLN A 179 13.16 8.97 -7.46
CA GLN A 179 14.00 8.87 -6.26
C GLN A 179 15.24 8.00 -6.51
N LEU A 180 15.12 6.91 -7.27
CA LEU A 180 16.26 6.10 -7.68
C LEU A 180 17.19 6.88 -8.61
N SER A 181 16.67 7.63 -9.59
CA SER A 181 17.46 8.50 -10.46
C SER A 181 18.23 9.54 -9.66
N LYS A 182 17.54 10.25 -8.77
CA LYS A 182 18.17 11.24 -7.89
C LYS A 182 19.26 10.65 -6.98
N TYR A 183 19.04 9.45 -6.46
CA TYR A 183 20.04 8.74 -5.68
C TYR A 183 21.28 8.43 -6.53
N ASN A 184 21.08 7.96 -7.78
CA ASN A 184 22.16 7.63 -8.70
C ASN A 184 22.99 8.84 -9.10
N GLU A 185 22.40 10.06 -9.22
CA GLU A 185 23.13 11.30 -9.52
C GLU A 185 24.17 11.65 -8.46
N SER A 186 23.97 11.20 -7.22
CA SER A 186 24.91 11.43 -6.10
C SER A 186 26.04 10.40 -6.01
N ARG A 187 26.11 9.44 -6.94
CA ARG A 187 27.06 8.33 -6.89
C ARG A 187 28.22 8.53 -7.87
N GLU A 188 29.42 8.28 -7.36
CA GLU A 188 30.66 8.39 -8.14
C GLU A 188 31.24 7.02 -8.54
N ASP A 189 30.69 5.93 -7.97
CA ASP A 189 31.21 4.56 -8.20
C ASP A 189 30.69 3.88 -9.48
N GLY A 190 29.82 4.55 -10.24
CA GLY A 190 29.25 4.05 -11.49
C GLY A 190 28.23 2.92 -11.32
N ILE A 191 27.88 2.55 -10.09
CA ILE A 191 26.88 1.51 -9.82
C ILE A 191 25.51 2.15 -9.63
N LEU A 192 24.56 1.81 -10.50
CA LEU A 192 23.24 2.40 -10.51
C LEU A 192 22.23 1.48 -9.83
N LEU A 193 21.41 2.03 -8.93
CA LEU A 193 20.18 1.38 -8.47
C LEU A 193 19.08 1.62 -9.50
N GLN A 194 18.60 0.55 -10.09
CA GLN A 194 17.60 0.62 -11.14
C GLN A 194 16.48 -0.37 -10.85
N ALA A 195 15.26 0.03 -11.19
CA ALA A 195 14.08 -0.82 -11.08
C ALA A 195 13.36 -0.91 -12.43
N ARG A 196 12.69 -2.03 -12.64
CA ARG A 196 11.62 -2.17 -13.63
C ARG A 196 10.32 -2.35 -12.88
N ILE A 197 9.26 -1.75 -13.38
CA ILE A 197 7.96 -1.73 -12.69
C ILE A 197 6.87 -2.19 -13.65
N GLY A 198 6.05 -3.13 -13.19
CA GLY A 198 4.85 -3.59 -13.89
C GLY A 198 3.60 -3.22 -13.12
N ILE A 199 2.57 -2.69 -13.78
CA ILE A 199 1.30 -2.34 -13.16
C ILE A 199 0.13 -2.95 -13.93
N GLY A 200 -0.83 -3.52 -13.21
CA GLY A 200 -2.11 -3.98 -13.74
C GLY A 200 -3.22 -3.70 -12.74
N ALA A 201 -4.45 -3.94 -13.16
CA ALA A 201 -5.61 -3.74 -12.30
C ALA A 201 -6.67 -4.82 -12.57
N GLY A 202 -7.37 -5.22 -11.52
CA GLY A 202 -8.42 -6.24 -11.59
C GLY A 202 -8.89 -6.64 -10.20
N GLU A 203 -9.50 -7.81 -10.12
CA GLU A 203 -10.04 -8.38 -8.88
C GLU A 203 -9.28 -9.67 -8.54
N PRO A 204 -8.13 -9.59 -7.85
CA PRO A 204 -7.39 -10.77 -7.40
C PRO A 204 -8.17 -11.52 -6.32
N VAL A 205 -7.92 -12.81 -6.20
CA VAL A 205 -8.39 -13.59 -5.05
C VAL A 205 -7.55 -13.22 -3.84
N GLN A 206 -8.18 -12.89 -2.73
CA GLN A 206 -7.53 -12.60 -1.47
C GLN A 206 -7.54 -13.85 -0.58
N ASP A 207 -6.38 -14.20 0.00
CA ASP A 207 -6.23 -15.25 1.01
C ASP A 207 -5.38 -14.69 2.15
N GLY A 208 -6.05 -14.27 3.23
CA GLY A 208 -5.43 -13.48 4.29
C GLY A 208 -4.82 -12.19 3.75
N ASP A 209 -3.53 -12.02 3.94
CA ASP A 209 -2.78 -10.86 3.44
C ASP A 209 -2.25 -11.04 2.01
N ALA A 210 -2.30 -12.26 1.47
CA ALA A 210 -1.80 -12.58 0.14
C ALA A 210 -2.83 -12.31 -0.96
N LEU A 211 -2.33 -12.03 -2.16
CA LEU A 211 -3.15 -11.87 -3.37
C LEU A 211 -2.75 -12.92 -4.40
N PHE A 212 -3.75 -13.57 -5.01
CA PHE A 212 -3.57 -14.62 -5.99
C PHE A 212 -4.41 -14.39 -7.25
N GLY A 213 -4.06 -15.11 -8.30
CA GLY A 213 -4.87 -15.20 -9.50
C GLY A 213 -4.21 -14.61 -10.74
N SER A 214 -4.97 -14.61 -11.83
CA SER A 214 -4.48 -14.21 -13.17
C SER A 214 -3.98 -12.78 -13.21
N THR A 215 -4.62 -11.86 -12.47
CA THR A 215 -4.19 -10.45 -12.39
C THR A 215 -2.79 -10.33 -11.79
N VAL A 216 -2.49 -11.06 -10.71
CA VAL A 216 -1.15 -11.05 -10.06
C VAL A 216 -0.10 -11.61 -11.02
N ASN A 217 -0.41 -12.76 -11.65
CA ASN A 217 0.47 -13.38 -12.63
C ASN A 217 0.73 -12.47 -13.84
N LEU A 218 -0.32 -11.79 -14.34
CA LEU A 218 -0.18 -10.84 -15.44
C LEU A 218 0.81 -9.72 -15.10
N VAL A 219 0.67 -9.12 -13.92
CA VAL A 219 1.52 -7.99 -13.52
C VAL A 219 2.99 -8.44 -13.36
N ALA A 220 3.23 -9.64 -12.83
CA ALA A 220 4.57 -10.20 -12.78
C ALA A 220 5.19 -10.38 -14.19
N ARG A 221 4.38 -10.76 -15.19
CA ARG A 221 4.85 -10.88 -16.60
C ARG A 221 5.08 -9.52 -17.23
N ILE A 222 4.21 -8.54 -16.95
CA ILE A 222 4.39 -7.15 -17.41
C ILE A 222 5.71 -6.58 -16.85
N CYS A 223 5.97 -6.75 -15.55
CA CYS A 223 7.22 -6.32 -14.93
C CYS A 223 8.44 -7.00 -15.59
N SER A 224 8.37 -8.32 -15.82
CA SER A 224 9.45 -9.07 -16.47
C SER A 224 9.65 -8.69 -17.94
N TYR A 225 8.65 -8.13 -18.62
CA TYR A 225 8.74 -7.65 -20.01
C TYR A 225 9.51 -6.34 -20.09
N GLY A 226 9.46 -5.50 -19.05
CA GLY A 226 10.07 -4.18 -19.03
C GLY A 226 11.59 -4.21 -18.90
N ASP A 227 12.22 -3.19 -19.49
CA ASP A 227 13.62 -2.88 -19.32
C ASP A 227 13.86 -2.05 -18.05
N SER A 228 15.14 -1.88 -17.73
CA SER A 228 15.59 -1.01 -16.64
C SER A 228 15.04 0.42 -16.76
N GLY A 229 14.50 0.97 -15.68
CA GLY A 229 13.92 2.31 -15.64
C GLY A 229 12.52 2.41 -16.23
N GLN A 230 11.97 1.34 -16.82
CA GLN A 230 10.64 1.40 -17.42
C GLN A 230 9.53 1.11 -16.39
N ILE A 231 8.40 1.79 -16.61
CA ILE A 231 7.12 1.53 -15.93
C ILE A 231 6.13 1.07 -17.01
N ILE A 232 5.86 -0.21 -17.05
CA ILE A 232 4.95 -0.80 -18.04
C ILE A 232 3.64 -1.19 -17.39
N THR A 233 2.54 -0.94 -18.07
CA THR A 233 1.21 -1.22 -17.54
C THR A 233 0.35 -1.98 -18.55
N ALA A 234 -0.64 -2.72 -18.06
CA ALA A 234 -1.75 -3.14 -18.90
C ALA A 234 -2.61 -1.92 -19.28
N LYS A 235 -3.24 -1.95 -20.47
CA LYS A 235 -4.08 -0.86 -21.00
C LYS A 235 -5.16 -0.40 -20.02
N VAL A 236 -5.73 -1.31 -19.22
CA VAL A 236 -6.77 -0.98 -18.22
C VAL A 236 -6.29 0.10 -17.23
N VAL A 237 -4.99 0.13 -16.89
CA VAL A 237 -4.41 1.15 -16.00
C VAL A 237 -4.49 2.53 -16.63
N LYS A 238 -4.13 2.65 -17.91
CA LYS A 238 -4.29 3.90 -18.69
C LYS A 238 -5.74 4.35 -18.73
N ASP A 239 -6.66 3.43 -19.01
CA ASP A 239 -8.09 3.73 -19.09
C ASP A 239 -8.64 4.27 -17.75
N LEU A 240 -8.19 3.72 -16.62
CA LEU A 240 -8.51 4.19 -15.26
C LEU A 240 -7.83 5.52 -14.88
N CYS A 241 -6.80 5.94 -15.60
CA CYS A 241 -6.07 7.19 -15.38
C CYS A 241 -6.52 8.33 -16.32
N ILE A 242 -7.56 8.15 -17.12
CA ILE A 242 -8.08 9.20 -18.01
C ILE A 242 -8.37 10.48 -17.21
N GLY A 243 -7.83 11.61 -17.70
CA GLY A 243 -8.02 12.93 -17.08
C GLY A 243 -7.18 13.20 -15.83
N LYS A 244 -6.27 12.29 -15.43
CA LYS A 244 -5.47 12.42 -14.19
C LYS A 244 -4.02 12.86 -14.40
N GLY A 245 -3.66 13.30 -15.60
CA GLY A 245 -2.34 13.90 -15.88
C GLY A 245 -1.17 12.92 -15.91
N VAL A 246 -1.43 11.60 -16.07
CA VAL A 246 -0.40 10.59 -16.34
C VAL A 246 -0.28 10.42 -17.85
N SER A 247 0.95 10.50 -18.37
CA SER A 247 1.23 10.32 -19.80
C SER A 247 1.59 8.86 -20.11
N PHE A 248 0.99 8.34 -21.17
CA PHE A 248 1.19 6.97 -21.62
C PHE A 248 1.55 6.90 -23.09
N THR A 249 2.52 6.07 -23.44
CA THR A 249 2.87 5.69 -24.82
C THR A 249 2.51 4.24 -25.05
N SER A 250 1.71 3.96 -26.10
CA SER A 250 1.29 2.60 -26.39
C SER A 250 2.44 1.76 -26.96
N LEU A 251 2.62 0.59 -26.37
CA LEU A 251 3.54 -0.45 -26.85
C LEU A 251 2.84 -1.48 -27.77
N GLY A 252 1.49 -1.39 -27.87
CA GLY A 252 0.66 -2.32 -28.61
C GLY A 252 0.52 -3.70 -27.93
N PRO A 253 -0.13 -4.66 -28.61
CA PRO A 253 -0.37 -5.98 -28.07
C PRO A 253 0.92 -6.80 -27.98
N LYS A 254 1.12 -7.49 -26.87
CA LYS A 254 2.27 -8.36 -26.60
C LYS A 254 1.81 -9.70 -26.05
N LEU A 255 2.33 -10.76 -26.61
CA LEU A 255 2.11 -12.11 -26.09
C LEU A 255 3.05 -12.34 -24.90
N LEU A 256 2.47 -12.40 -23.71
CA LEU A 256 3.22 -12.61 -22.47
C LEU A 256 3.27 -14.10 -22.13
N LYS A 257 4.38 -14.56 -21.55
CA LYS A 257 4.55 -15.97 -21.18
C LYS A 257 3.45 -16.44 -20.22
N GLY A 258 2.71 -17.49 -20.63
CA GLY A 258 1.62 -18.08 -19.85
C GLY A 258 0.25 -17.43 -20.08
N PHE A 259 0.12 -16.60 -21.11
CA PHE A 259 -1.14 -16.03 -21.58
C PHE A 259 -1.33 -16.42 -23.04
N ASP A 260 -2.52 -16.92 -23.38
CA ASP A 260 -2.84 -17.39 -24.75
C ASP A 260 -3.20 -16.23 -25.68
N GLU A 261 -3.65 -15.11 -25.12
CA GLU A 261 -4.02 -13.92 -25.87
C GLU A 261 -3.02 -12.77 -25.65
N PRO A 262 -2.77 -11.94 -26.68
CA PRO A 262 -1.94 -10.75 -26.53
C PRO A 262 -2.57 -9.74 -25.57
N VAL A 263 -1.75 -9.11 -24.74
CA VAL A 263 -2.14 -8.06 -23.83
C VAL A 263 -1.67 -6.71 -24.35
N ASP A 264 -2.55 -5.73 -24.43
CA ASP A 264 -2.18 -4.36 -24.78
C ASP A 264 -1.39 -3.73 -23.64
N LEU A 265 -0.16 -3.31 -23.94
CA LEU A 265 0.76 -2.71 -22.99
C LEU A 265 0.97 -1.22 -23.28
N GLU A 266 1.15 -0.47 -22.20
CA GLU A 266 1.42 0.96 -22.21
C GLU A 266 2.67 1.26 -21.37
N LEU A 267 3.48 2.20 -21.82
CA LEU A 267 4.62 2.74 -21.08
C LEU A 267 4.20 4.04 -20.40
N ILE A 268 4.47 4.19 -19.10
CA ILE A 268 4.30 5.47 -18.40
C ILE A 268 5.56 6.31 -18.62
N GLU A 269 5.37 7.53 -19.10
CA GLU A 269 6.43 8.53 -19.24
C GLU A 269 6.66 9.23 -17.88
N TRP A 270 7.93 9.37 -17.45
CA TRP A 270 8.26 9.94 -16.14
C TRP A 270 9.53 10.80 -16.13
#